data_2c24cb28cb648e67c8796521ac549f8b
#
_entry.id   2c24cb28cb648e67c8796521ac549f8b
#
_cell.length_a   1.000
_cell.length_b   1.000
_cell.length_c   1.000
_cell.angle_alpha   90.00
_cell.angle_beta   90.00
_cell.angle_gamma   90.00
#
_symmetry.space_group_name_H-M   'P 1'
#
loop_
_entity.id
_entity.type
_entity.pdbx_description
1 polymer ?
#
loop_
_entity_poly.entity_id
_entity_poly.type
_entity_poly.pdbx_seq_one_letter_code
_entity_poly.pdbx_strand_id
1 'polypeptide(L)'
;MKTEFVLPGEIEKRSFEIIAAELKERNIKLDNKLAPVICRAIHTTADFDYAHTLVFSEGALDKLKELIKSGAAIVTDTNMALSGINKKTLAAFGCEAKCLMADETVAKLAKEQKTTRAAVSMEIAASVSYTHLRAHETGAYL
;
A
#
# COMPACT_ATOMS: atom_id res chain seq x y z
N MET A 1 -16.13 28.25 14.17
CA MET A 1 -15.26 27.08 14.25
C MET A 1 -13.87 27.58 14.64
N LYS A 2 -13.34 27.22 15.85
CA LYS A 2 -11.99 27.63 16.23
C LYS A 2 -11.01 26.65 15.56
N THR A 3 -10.17 27.16 14.70
CA THR A 3 -9.06 26.39 14.11
C THR A 3 -8.01 26.17 15.18
N GLU A 4 -7.82 24.93 15.61
CA GLU A 4 -6.76 24.55 16.52
C GLU A 4 -5.45 24.44 15.72
N PHE A 5 -4.44 25.19 16.13
CA PHE A 5 -3.14 25.13 15.47
C PHE A 5 -2.37 23.92 16.00
N VAL A 6 -2.10 22.95 15.13
CA VAL A 6 -1.32 21.75 15.44
C VAL A 6 0.03 21.87 14.73
N LEU A 7 1.14 21.60 15.45
CA LEU A 7 2.47 21.60 14.88
C LEU A 7 2.59 20.49 13.80
N PRO A 8 3.30 20.73 12.68
CA PRO A 8 3.41 19.74 11.59
C PRO A 8 3.84 18.36 12.04
N GLY A 9 4.74 18.25 13.04
CA GLY A 9 5.19 16.96 13.56
C GLY A 9 4.16 16.22 14.44
N GLU A 10 3.09 16.88 14.85
CA GLU A 10 2.04 16.30 15.69
C GLU A 10 0.75 15.97 14.93
N ILE A 11 0.64 16.44 13.66
CA ILE A 11 -0.57 16.24 12.85
C ILE A 11 -0.91 14.75 12.73
N GLU A 12 0.08 13.93 12.43
CA GLU A 12 -0.13 12.48 12.26
C GLU A 12 -0.59 11.83 13.58
N LYS A 13 0.07 12.14 14.70
CA LYS A 13 -0.30 11.63 16.01
C LYS A 13 -1.73 12.01 16.37
N ARG A 14 -2.08 13.28 16.17
CA ARG A 14 -3.42 13.79 16.44
C ARG A 14 -4.48 13.09 15.57
N SER A 15 -4.17 12.85 14.31
CA SER A 15 -5.06 12.10 13.42
C SER A 15 -5.32 10.68 13.93
N PHE A 16 -4.30 9.96 14.38
CA PHE A 16 -4.49 8.62 14.94
C PHE A 16 -5.28 8.62 16.25
N GLU A 17 -5.12 9.65 17.09
CA GLU A 17 -5.94 9.81 18.29
C GLU A 17 -7.42 9.99 17.94
N ILE A 18 -7.73 10.81 16.92
CA ILE A 18 -9.09 11.01 16.43
C ILE A 18 -9.67 9.70 15.87
N ILE A 19 -8.91 8.97 15.05
CA ILE A 19 -9.32 7.69 14.49
C ILE A 19 -9.63 6.67 15.61
N ALA A 20 -8.78 6.61 16.63
CA ALA A 20 -8.98 5.69 17.75
C ALA A 20 -10.24 6.04 18.56
N ALA A 21 -10.52 7.34 18.78
CA ALA A 21 -11.72 7.79 19.46
C ALA A 21 -12.98 7.43 18.65
N GLU A 22 -12.98 7.71 17.35
CA GLU A 22 -14.07 7.41 16.44
C GLU A 22 -14.37 5.90 16.33
N LEU A 23 -13.34 5.05 16.22
CA LEU A 23 -13.49 3.61 16.22
C LEU A 23 -14.12 3.10 17.54
N LYS A 24 -13.75 3.71 18.67
CA LYS A 24 -14.32 3.39 19.97
C LYS A 24 -15.80 3.80 20.06
N GLU A 25 -16.16 4.98 19.58
CA GLU A 25 -17.55 5.45 19.54
C GLU A 25 -18.44 4.55 18.68
N ARG A 26 -17.89 4.05 17.57
CA ARG A 26 -18.57 3.11 16.67
C ARG A 26 -18.58 1.66 17.19
N ASN A 27 -18.00 1.39 18.37
CA ASN A 27 -17.83 0.05 18.96
C ASN A 27 -17.06 -0.91 18.04
N ILE A 28 -16.18 -0.41 17.19
CA ILE A 28 -15.34 -1.22 16.30
C ILE A 28 -14.07 -1.63 17.04
N LYS A 29 -13.88 -2.93 17.19
CA LYS A 29 -12.65 -3.51 17.78
C LYS A 29 -11.79 -4.08 16.66
N LEU A 30 -10.58 -3.57 16.53
CA LEU A 30 -9.59 -4.07 15.59
C LEU A 30 -8.69 -5.11 16.27
N ASP A 31 -8.23 -6.10 15.52
CA ASP A 31 -7.14 -6.97 15.96
C ASP A 31 -5.87 -6.12 16.18
N ASN A 32 -5.19 -6.34 17.30
CA ASN A 32 -4.01 -5.56 17.70
C ASN A 32 -2.86 -5.61 16.68
N LYS A 33 -2.72 -6.72 15.95
CA LYS A 33 -1.68 -6.84 14.91
C LYS A 33 -2.05 -6.09 13.63
N LEU A 34 -3.34 -6.04 13.29
CA LEU A 34 -3.85 -5.42 12.08
C LEU A 34 -4.14 -3.92 12.28
N ALA A 35 -4.45 -3.50 13.49
CA ALA A 35 -4.82 -2.13 13.82
C ALA A 35 -3.88 -1.06 13.24
N PRO A 36 -2.54 -1.18 13.28
CA PRO A 36 -1.65 -0.16 12.72
C PRO A 36 -1.84 0.03 11.20
N VAL A 37 -2.10 -1.06 10.46
CA VAL A 37 -2.30 -1.00 8.99
C VAL A 37 -3.67 -0.43 8.67
N ILE A 38 -4.71 -0.90 9.35
CA ILE A 38 -6.09 -0.43 9.16
C ILE A 38 -6.20 1.07 9.50
N CYS A 39 -5.66 1.49 10.65
CA CYS A 39 -5.65 2.90 11.03
C CYS A 39 -4.87 3.76 10.02
N ARG A 40 -3.81 3.24 9.40
CA ARG A 40 -3.07 3.93 8.34
C ARG A 40 -3.92 4.09 7.07
N ALA A 41 -4.69 3.07 6.69
CA ALA A 41 -5.62 3.14 5.57
C ALA A 41 -6.70 4.20 5.85
N ILE A 42 -7.31 4.19 7.03
CA ILE A 42 -8.31 5.19 7.45
C ILE A 42 -7.70 6.60 7.47
N HIS A 43 -6.48 6.77 7.99
CA HIS A 43 -5.79 8.06 8.01
C HIS A 43 -5.61 8.65 6.61
N THR A 44 -5.32 7.81 5.62
CA THR A 44 -5.06 8.24 4.24
C THR A 44 -6.34 8.57 3.47
N THR A 45 -7.42 7.86 3.75
CA THR A 45 -8.66 7.90 2.96
C THR A 45 -9.81 8.62 3.68
N ALA A 46 -9.72 8.79 5.01
CA ALA A 46 -10.80 9.20 5.91
C ALA A 46 -12.01 8.24 5.88
N ASP A 47 -11.82 7.02 5.38
CA ASP A 47 -12.88 6.02 5.23
C ASP A 47 -12.76 4.93 6.30
N PHE A 48 -13.75 4.87 7.19
CA PHE A 48 -13.80 3.92 8.30
C PHE A 48 -14.28 2.52 7.88
N ASP A 49 -14.83 2.35 6.68
CA ASP A 49 -15.26 1.05 6.18
C ASP A 49 -14.07 0.10 5.99
N TYR A 50 -12.86 0.62 5.87
CA TYR A 50 -11.64 -0.20 5.89
C TYR A 50 -11.46 -1.04 7.16
N ALA A 51 -12.10 -0.67 8.27
CA ALA A 51 -12.11 -1.48 9.48
C ALA A 51 -12.85 -2.82 9.30
N HIS A 52 -13.72 -2.91 8.31
CA HIS A 52 -14.54 -4.08 8.01
C HIS A 52 -14.19 -4.76 6.69
N THR A 53 -13.70 -3.99 5.72
CA THR A 53 -13.49 -4.46 4.34
C THR A 53 -12.08 -4.94 4.06
N LEU A 54 -11.07 -4.51 4.85
CA LEU A 54 -9.71 -5.01 4.69
C LEU A 54 -9.59 -6.44 5.21
N VAL A 55 -9.25 -7.35 4.30
CA VAL A 55 -9.04 -8.76 4.59
C VAL A 55 -7.57 -9.11 4.46
N PHE A 56 -7.03 -9.80 5.44
CA PHE A 56 -5.65 -10.25 5.48
C PHE A 56 -5.63 -11.78 5.57
N SER A 57 -4.82 -12.43 4.75
CA SER A 57 -4.52 -13.84 4.91
C SER A 57 -3.71 -14.08 6.20
N GLU A 58 -3.81 -15.27 6.75
CA GLU A 58 -3.08 -15.65 7.96
C GLU A 58 -1.57 -15.44 7.79
N GLY A 59 -0.94 -14.77 8.74
CA GLY A 59 0.50 -14.49 8.71
C GLY A 59 0.97 -13.45 7.69
N ALA A 60 0.07 -12.85 6.90
CA ALA A 60 0.44 -11.92 5.82
C ALA A 60 1.32 -10.76 6.29
N LEU A 61 0.99 -10.13 7.43
CA LEU A 61 1.78 -9.01 7.95
C LEU A 61 3.16 -9.44 8.46
N ASP A 62 3.24 -10.60 9.09
CA ASP A 62 4.51 -11.12 9.60
C ASP A 62 5.42 -11.49 8.42
N LYS A 63 4.85 -12.10 7.37
CA LYS A 63 5.56 -12.39 6.13
C LYS A 63 6.03 -11.13 5.41
N LEU A 64 5.18 -10.10 5.33
CA LEU A 64 5.56 -8.81 4.74
C LEU A 64 6.73 -8.16 5.49
N LYS A 65 6.69 -8.19 6.83
CA LYS A 65 7.80 -7.68 7.67
C LYS A 65 9.11 -8.43 7.43
N GLU A 66 9.06 -9.76 7.31
CA GLU A 66 10.23 -10.58 6.99
C GLU A 66 10.81 -10.19 5.63
N LEU A 67 9.98 -10.08 4.60
CA LEU A 67 10.40 -9.72 3.25
C LEU A 67 11.06 -8.32 3.21
N ILE A 68 10.46 -7.33 3.89
CA ILE A 68 11.04 -6.00 4.01
C ILE A 68 12.40 -6.07 4.72
N LYS A 69 12.52 -6.81 5.82
CA LYS A 69 13.79 -6.99 6.54
C LYS A 69 14.85 -7.72 5.72
N SER A 70 14.46 -8.57 4.80
CA SER A 70 15.38 -9.27 3.88
C SER A 70 15.79 -8.46 2.65
N GLY A 71 15.34 -7.20 2.54
CA GLY A 71 15.68 -6.32 1.40
C GLY A 71 14.92 -6.66 0.12
N ALA A 72 13.69 -7.20 0.23
CA ALA A 72 12.89 -7.54 -0.94
C ALA A 72 12.54 -6.31 -1.79
N ALA A 73 12.48 -6.50 -3.11
CA ALA A 73 12.04 -5.46 -4.03
C ALA A 73 10.51 -5.36 -4.06
N ILE A 74 10.00 -4.13 -4.11
CA ILE A 74 8.59 -3.83 -4.26
C ILE A 74 8.33 -3.42 -5.71
N VAL A 75 7.41 -4.10 -6.37
CA VAL A 75 7.00 -3.74 -7.73
C VAL A 75 5.59 -3.18 -7.70
N THR A 76 5.40 -2.03 -8.33
CA THR A 76 4.09 -1.39 -8.46
C THR A 76 3.64 -1.43 -9.93
N ASP A 77 2.34 -1.52 -10.13
CA ASP A 77 1.72 -1.49 -11.45
C ASP A 77 1.57 -0.07 -12.01
N THR A 78 1.70 0.97 -11.16
CA THR A 78 1.61 2.36 -11.59
C THR A 78 2.75 3.21 -11.00
N ASN A 79 3.13 4.27 -11.74
CA ASN A 79 4.08 5.26 -11.24
C ASN A 79 3.51 6.08 -10.07
N MET A 80 2.19 6.22 -9.98
CA MET A 80 1.53 6.90 -8.87
C MET A 80 1.74 6.12 -7.57
N ALA A 81 1.53 4.81 -7.57
CA ALA A 81 1.81 3.95 -6.43
C ALA A 81 3.31 4.00 -6.04
N LEU A 82 4.22 3.94 -7.03
CA LEU A 82 5.66 4.08 -6.81
C LEU A 82 6.01 5.41 -6.14
N SER A 83 5.35 6.50 -6.53
CA SER A 83 5.59 7.84 -5.96
C SER A 83 5.12 7.95 -4.51
N GLY A 84 4.10 7.20 -4.11
CA GLY A 84 3.58 7.14 -2.75
C GLY A 84 4.49 6.39 -1.77
N ILE A 85 5.43 5.58 -2.27
CA ILE A 85 6.35 4.83 -1.40
C ILE A 85 7.45 5.73 -0.86
N ASN A 86 7.65 5.71 0.47
CA ASN A 86 8.74 6.44 1.12
C ASN A 86 10.10 5.78 0.80
N LYS A 87 10.77 6.30 -0.22
CA LYS A 87 12.04 5.76 -0.72
C LYS A 87 13.17 5.81 0.32
N LYS A 88 13.18 6.83 1.19
CA LYS A 88 14.19 6.96 2.26
C LYS A 88 14.05 5.83 3.29
N THR A 89 12.82 5.58 3.73
CA THR A 89 12.53 4.47 4.65
C THR A 89 12.83 3.13 4.01
N LEU A 90 12.45 2.95 2.74
CA LEU A 90 12.67 1.72 2.00
C LEU A 90 14.18 1.41 1.86
N ALA A 91 14.97 2.40 1.50
CA ALA A 91 16.44 2.29 1.40
C ALA A 91 17.10 1.92 2.74
N ALA A 92 16.57 2.40 3.88
CA ALA A 92 17.07 2.04 5.20
C ALA A 92 16.91 0.54 5.52
N PHE A 93 15.97 -0.16 4.86
CA PHE A 93 15.80 -1.61 4.93
C PHE A 93 16.54 -2.37 3.81
N GLY A 94 17.30 -1.68 2.95
CA GLY A 94 17.94 -2.30 1.78
C GLY A 94 16.96 -2.73 0.69
N CYS A 95 15.72 -2.24 0.72
CA CYS A 95 14.69 -2.52 -0.26
C CYS A 95 14.73 -1.54 -1.43
N GLU A 96 14.26 -2.00 -2.59
CA GLU A 96 14.03 -1.17 -3.77
C GLU A 96 12.55 -1.15 -4.13
N ALA A 97 12.09 -0.07 -4.77
CA ALA A 97 10.77 -0.01 -5.38
C ALA A 97 10.89 0.31 -6.87
N LYS A 98 10.17 -0.43 -7.70
CA LYS A 98 10.21 -0.34 -9.17
C LYS A 98 8.80 -0.32 -9.75
N CYS A 99 8.66 0.37 -10.88
CA CYS A 99 7.47 0.29 -11.74
C CYS A 99 7.94 -0.02 -13.16
N LEU A 100 7.46 -1.11 -13.73
CA LEU A 100 7.87 -1.59 -15.05
C LEU A 100 7.00 -1.04 -16.19
N MET A 101 6.01 -0.20 -15.90
CA MET A 101 5.05 0.33 -16.90
C MET A 101 5.69 1.12 -18.04
N ALA A 102 6.83 1.75 -17.78
CA ALA A 102 7.56 2.55 -18.77
C ALA A 102 8.60 1.72 -19.56
N ASP A 103 8.78 0.44 -19.23
CA ASP A 103 9.73 -0.42 -19.92
C ASP A 103 9.27 -0.73 -21.36
N GLU A 104 10.19 -0.57 -22.31
CA GLU A 104 9.89 -0.81 -23.74
C GLU A 104 9.57 -2.28 -24.01
N THR A 105 10.17 -3.21 -23.27
CA THR A 105 9.93 -4.64 -23.37
C THR A 105 8.49 -4.95 -22.98
N VAL A 106 8.03 -4.35 -21.86
CA VAL A 106 6.64 -4.45 -21.39
C VAL A 106 5.69 -3.92 -22.46
N ALA A 107 6.03 -2.78 -23.09
CA ALA A 107 5.18 -2.19 -24.12
C ALA A 107 5.06 -3.06 -25.37
N LYS A 108 6.15 -3.73 -25.77
CA LYS A 108 6.17 -4.68 -26.91
C LYS A 108 5.35 -5.92 -26.61
N LEU A 109 5.61 -6.57 -25.47
CA LEU A 109 4.90 -7.78 -25.05
C LEU A 109 3.41 -7.54 -24.88
N ALA A 110 3.01 -6.39 -24.31
CA ALA A 110 1.59 -6.04 -24.18
C ALA A 110 0.87 -5.96 -25.53
N LYS A 111 1.52 -5.43 -26.56
CA LYS A 111 0.98 -5.41 -27.94
C LYS A 111 0.89 -6.80 -28.56
N GLU A 112 1.92 -7.62 -28.40
CA GLU A 112 1.98 -8.98 -28.92
C GLU A 112 0.92 -9.88 -28.30
N GLN A 113 0.77 -9.79 -26.97
CA GLN A 113 -0.19 -10.58 -26.20
C GLN A 113 -1.61 -10.00 -26.19
N LYS A 114 -1.82 -8.82 -26.81
CA LYS A 114 -3.11 -8.10 -26.83
C LYS A 114 -3.68 -7.86 -25.42
N THR A 115 -2.82 -7.51 -24.48
CA THR A 115 -3.16 -7.25 -23.08
C THR A 115 -2.65 -5.88 -22.61
N THR A 116 -2.85 -5.53 -21.33
CA THR A 116 -2.40 -4.26 -20.76
C THR A 116 -0.93 -4.31 -20.34
N ARG A 117 -0.25 -3.17 -20.36
CA ARG A 117 1.12 -3.06 -19.83
C ARG A 117 1.18 -3.42 -18.33
N ALA A 118 0.12 -3.09 -17.59
CA ALA A 118 0.03 -3.42 -16.16
C ALA A 118 0.05 -4.94 -15.95
N ALA A 119 -0.74 -5.71 -16.71
CA ALA A 119 -0.74 -7.17 -16.64
C ALA A 119 0.65 -7.74 -16.94
N VAL A 120 1.25 -7.35 -18.07
CA VAL A 120 2.59 -7.84 -18.48
C VAL A 120 3.65 -7.45 -17.46
N SER A 121 3.62 -6.22 -16.91
CA SER A 121 4.60 -5.79 -15.92
C SER A 121 4.53 -6.64 -14.65
N MET A 122 3.31 -7.03 -14.22
CA MET A 122 3.12 -7.89 -13.05
C MET A 122 3.49 -9.34 -13.33
N GLU A 123 3.28 -9.85 -14.55
CA GLU A 123 3.76 -11.18 -14.96
C GLU A 123 5.29 -11.26 -14.95
N ILE A 124 5.98 -10.25 -15.51
CA ILE A 124 7.43 -10.15 -15.47
C ILE A 124 7.90 -10.08 -14.01
N ALA A 125 7.27 -9.23 -13.19
CA ALA A 125 7.60 -9.13 -11.78
C ALA A 125 7.43 -10.47 -11.06
N ALA A 126 6.39 -11.23 -11.33
CA ALA A 126 6.16 -12.56 -10.76
C ALA A 126 7.26 -13.56 -11.15
N SER A 127 7.76 -13.51 -12.38
CA SER A 127 8.80 -14.42 -12.87
C SER A 127 10.17 -14.17 -12.22
N VAL A 128 10.42 -12.96 -11.72
CA VAL A 128 11.73 -12.54 -11.14
C VAL A 128 11.75 -12.62 -9.61
N SER A 129 10.78 -13.24 -8.97
CA SER A 129 10.69 -13.38 -7.49
C SER A 129 10.71 -12.07 -6.72
N TYR A 130 10.11 -11.00 -7.25
CA TYR A 130 9.91 -9.77 -6.50
C TYR A 130 8.69 -9.85 -5.56
N THR A 131 8.71 -9.09 -4.47
CA THR A 131 7.51 -8.87 -3.65
C THR A 131 6.61 -7.86 -4.33
N HIS A 132 5.35 -8.25 -4.59
CA HIS A 132 4.40 -7.44 -5.35
C HIS A 132 3.50 -6.64 -4.42
N LEU A 133 3.41 -5.33 -4.66
CA LEU A 133 2.31 -4.47 -4.20
C LEU A 133 1.52 -4.04 -5.43
N ARG A 134 0.32 -4.58 -5.57
CA ARG A 134 -0.63 -4.13 -6.57
C ARG A 134 -1.50 -3.03 -5.97
N ALA A 135 -1.49 -1.83 -6.57
CA ALA A 135 -2.51 -0.85 -6.28
C ALA A 135 -3.83 -1.38 -6.86
N HIS A 136 -4.77 -1.74 -6.00
CA HIS A 136 -6.14 -2.02 -6.43
C HIS A 136 -6.75 -0.71 -6.91
N GLU A 137 -6.76 -0.50 -8.19
CA GLU A 137 -7.74 0.37 -8.79
C GLU A 137 -9.09 -0.36 -8.68
N THR A 138 -9.92 0.16 -7.79
CA THR A 138 -11.26 -0.34 -7.55
C THR A 138 -12.03 -0.43 -8.85
N GLY A 139 -12.32 -1.64 -9.22
CA GLY A 139 -13.29 -2.12 -10.13
C GLY A 139 -14.03 -1.15 -11.04
N ALA A 140 -13.57 -1.05 -12.23
CA ALA A 140 -14.36 -0.58 -13.33
C ALA A 140 -13.92 -1.27 -14.62
N TYR A 141 -13.86 -2.59 -14.60
CA TYR A 141 -13.79 -3.37 -15.86
C TYR A 141 -14.50 -4.72 -15.64
N LEU A 142 -15.82 -4.65 -15.70
CA LEU A 142 -16.65 -5.73 -16.23
C LEU A 142 -17.10 -5.34 -17.62
#